data_95741b82e51938c6723f8f7b632d3c6c
#
_entry.id   95741b82e51938c6723f8f7b632d3c6c
#
_cell.length_a   1.000
_cell.length_b   1.000
_cell.length_c   1.000
_cell.angle_alpha   90.00
_cell.angle_beta   90.00
_cell.angle_gamma   90.00
#
_symmetry.space_group_name_H-M   'P 1'
#
loop_
_entity.id
_entity.type
_entity.pdbx_description
1 polymer ?
#
loop_
_entity_poly.entity_id
_entity_poly.type
_entity_poly.pdbx_seq_one_letter_code
_entity_poly.pdbx_strand_id
1 'polypeptide(L)'
;MNAPLYVPTETRPVSRAALFLLLLAGGQLIFVFGSPYFTVFPTNDNLLFSAALVAAFGLLALVFRQRPSLTHYAPPVYALFVAAAANLALVIGPFNRLITAAEPFQVMAQDKFIQFLTVVPVMVILSWLARRELGWIYLQRGQPRRWLPFGVVSLAVCALVMVAMLLWAGMSAGELLAAAPWILVFVTANAIMEELWFRGVFLRSYEVGIGWTGAMVVTALAYGVSHMNATYFESWVGLVFGAGVIGLGLVMAWAMRWGNSLWGSVLFHMGMDMLIILPVVESL
;
A
#
# COMPACT_ATOMS: atom_id res chain seq x y z
N MET A 1 20.18 -16.54 4.88
CA MET A 1 20.76 -16.59 3.52
C MET A 1 20.47 -15.25 2.84
N ASN A 2 21.50 -14.56 2.35
CA ASN A 2 21.30 -13.33 1.58
C ASN A 2 20.77 -13.73 0.21
N ALA A 3 19.54 -13.35 -0.15
CA ALA A 3 19.07 -13.50 -1.52
C ALA A 3 20.10 -12.84 -2.45
N PRO A 4 20.50 -13.48 -3.56
CA PRO A 4 21.50 -12.92 -4.45
C PRO A 4 20.97 -11.55 -4.92
N LEU A 5 21.81 -10.53 -4.72
CA LEU A 5 21.56 -9.21 -5.30
C LEU A 5 21.50 -9.43 -6.82
N TYR A 6 20.28 -9.30 -7.37
CA TYR A 6 20.10 -9.35 -8.81
C TYR A 6 20.86 -8.18 -9.43
N VAL A 7 21.86 -8.50 -10.24
CA VAL A 7 22.58 -7.50 -11.03
C VAL A 7 21.67 -7.11 -12.19
N PRO A 8 21.22 -5.85 -12.28
CA PRO A 8 20.39 -5.43 -13.40
C PRO A 8 21.16 -5.60 -14.71
N THR A 9 20.62 -6.40 -15.63
CA THR A 9 21.10 -6.38 -17.01
C THR A 9 20.90 -4.95 -17.55
N GLU A 10 21.94 -4.37 -18.13
CA GLU A 10 21.89 -3.01 -18.69
C GLU A 10 20.78 -2.88 -19.73
N THR A 11 19.61 -2.40 -19.27
CA THR A 11 18.52 -2.02 -20.20
C THR A 11 18.85 -0.66 -20.80
N ARG A 12 18.60 -0.50 -22.10
CA ARG A 12 18.81 0.78 -22.78
C ARG A 12 17.99 1.89 -22.10
N PRO A 13 18.53 3.13 -21.95
CA PRO A 13 17.84 4.23 -21.25
C PRO A 13 16.40 4.48 -21.73
N VAL A 14 16.16 4.40 -23.03
CA VAL A 14 14.83 4.57 -23.62
C VAL A 14 13.86 3.47 -23.19
N SER A 15 14.32 2.22 -23.06
CA SER A 15 13.47 1.12 -22.61
C SER A 15 13.13 1.24 -21.11
N ARG A 16 14.02 1.80 -20.29
CA ARG A 16 13.76 2.08 -18.87
C ARG A 16 12.70 3.16 -18.68
N ALA A 17 12.75 4.25 -19.45
CA ALA A 17 11.76 5.31 -19.39
C ALA A 17 10.36 4.80 -19.83
N ALA A 18 10.29 4.05 -20.92
CA ALA A 18 9.05 3.44 -21.37
C ALA A 18 8.47 2.49 -20.33
N LEU A 19 9.32 1.64 -19.72
CA LEU A 19 8.89 0.73 -18.66
C LEU A 19 8.43 1.51 -17.41
N PHE A 20 9.12 2.57 -17.03
CA PHE A 20 8.71 3.45 -15.92
C PHE A 20 7.29 3.98 -16.15
N LEU A 21 7.01 4.53 -17.33
CA LEU A 21 5.68 5.05 -17.68
C LEU A 21 4.61 3.95 -17.70
N LEU A 22 4.92 2.77 -18.23
CA LEU A 22 4.01 1.63 -18.24
C LEU A 22 3.68 1.12 -16.83
N LEU A 23 4.67 1.05 -15.93
CA LEU A 23 4.47 0.64 -14.56
C LEU A 23 3.69 1.68 -13.75
N LEU A 24 3.96 2.97 -13.99
CA LEU A 24 3.18 4.05 -13.40
C LEU A 24 1.72 4.01 -13.89
N ALA A 25 1.50 3.89 -15.19
CA ALA A 25 0.16 3.77 -15.77
C ALA A 25 -0.57 2.53 -15.25
N GLY A 26 0.11 1.37 -15.17
CA GLY A 26 -0.45 0.15 -14.59
C GLY A 26 -0.88 0.32 -13.14
N GLY A 27 -0.09 1.01 -12.33
CA GLY A 27 -0.45 1.38 -10.96
C GLY A 27 -1.70 2.28 -10.92
N GLN A 28 -1.77 3.32 -11.76
CA GLN A 28 -2.95 4.19 -11.82
C GLN A 28 -4.21 3.45 -12.29
N LEU A 29 -4.09 2.56 -13.27
CA LEU A 29 -5.22 1.72 -13.71
C LEU A 29 -5.79 0.88 -12.56
N ILE A 30 -4.93 0.34 -11.68
CA ILE A 30 -5.36 -0.47 -10.54
C ILE A 30 -5.92 0.40 -9.43
N PHE A 31 -5.16 1.39 -8.97
CA PHE A 31 -5.43 2.09 -7.70
C PHE A 31 -6.33 3.33 -7.85
N VAL A 32 -6.45 3.87 -9.06
CA VAL A 32 -7.34 5.00 -9.34
C VAL A 32 -8.57 4.51 -10.10
N PHE A 33 -8.41 4.00 -11.31
CA PHE A 33 -9.54 3.62 -12.15
C PHE A 33 -10.23 2.33 -11.70
N GLY A 34 -9.51 1.37 -11.16
CA GLY A 34 -10.04 0.10 -10.65
C GLY A 34 -10.53 0.17 -9.20
N SER A 35 -10.23 1.25 -8.48
CA SER A 35 -10.58 1.38 -7.06
C SER A 35 -12.09 1.51 -6.86
N PRO A 36 -12.68 0.80 -5.87
CA PRO A 36 -14.08 0.99 -5.52
C PRO A 36 -14.35 2.37 -4.88
N TYR A 37 -13.31 3.09 -4.46
CA TYR A 37 -13.41 4.40 -3.83
C TYR A 37 -13.37 5.56 -4.84
N PHE A 38 -12.96 5.30 -6.07
CA PHE A 38 -13.00 6.28 -7.15
C PHE A 38 -14.21 5.96 -8.04
N THR A 39 -15.21 6.84 -8.02
CA THR A 39 -16.42 6.70 -8.84
C THR A 39 -16.18 7.13 -10.29
N VAL A 40 -15.10 6.68 -10.91
CA VAL A 40 -14.84 6.96 -12.34
C VAL A 40 -15.83 6.19 -13.22
N PHE A 41 -16.24 5.00 -12.76
CA PHE A 41 -17.21 4.15 -13.46
C PHE A 41 -18.41 3.84 -12.56
N PRO A 42 -19.62 3.60 -13.12
CA PRO A 42 -20.72 3.00 -12.39
C PRO A 42 -20.31 1.69 -11.72
N THR A 43 -20.91 1.36 -10.58
CA THR A 43 -20.49 0.23 -9.71
C THR A 43 -20.34 -1.13 -10.41
N ASN A 44 -21.19 -1.42 -11.41
CA ASN A 44 -21.11 -2.67 -12.17
C ASN A 44 -19.92 -2.69 -13.15
N ASP A 45 -19.53 -1.52 -13.64
CA ASP A 45 -18.42 -1.40 -14.59
C ASP A 45 -17.06 -1.52 -13.89
N ASN A 46 -16.96 -1.14 -12.60
CA ASN A 46 -15.75 -1.34 -11.81
C ASN A 46 -15.37 -2.81 -11.66
N LEU A 47 -16.35 -3.71 -11.49
CA LEU A 47 -16.10 -5.15 -11.40
C LEU A 47 -15.53 -5.69 -12.72
N LEU A 48 -16.16 -5.36 -13.84
CA LEU A 48 -15.71 -5.80 -15.16
C LEU A 48 -14.32 -5.22 -15.49
N PHE A 49 -14.09 -3.95 -15.19
CA PHE A 49 -12.80 -3.30 -15.39
C PHE A 49 -11.70 -3.97 -14.56
N SER A 50 -11.92 -4.19 -13.26
CA SER A 50 -10.95 -4.84 -12.38
C SER A 50 -10.69 -6.28 -12.80
N ALA A 51 -11.72 -7.04 -13.22
CA ALA A 51 -11.56 -8.38 -13.76
C ALA A 51 -10.76 -8.39 -15.08
N ALA A 52 -11.00 -7.41 -15.95
CA ALA A 52 -10.23 -7.25 -17.19
C ALA A 52 -8.75 -6.92 -16.91
N LEU A 53 -8.44 -6.08 -15.91
CA LEU A 53 -7.06 -5.82 -15.49
C LEU A 53 -6.36 -7.08 -14.97
N VAL A 54 -7.03 -7.87 -14.15
CA VAL A 54 -6.49 -9.16 -13.66
C VAL A 54 -6.19 -10.09 -14.84
N ALA A 55 -7.12 -10.24 -15.78
CA ALA A 55 -6.94 -11.07 -16.97
C ALA A 55 -5.79 -10.55 -17.84
N ALA A 56 -5.73 -9.25 -18.11
CA ALA A 56 -4.70 -8.63 -18.95
C ALA A 56 -3.30 -8.78 -18.33
N PHE A 57 -3.12 -8.40 -17.07
CA PHE A 57 -1.81 -8.52 -16.42
C PHE A 57 -1.42 -9.97 -16.19
N GLY A 58 -2.36 -10.87 -15.89
CA GLY A 58 -2.11 -12.30 -15.76
C GLY A 58 -1.63 -12.91 -17.09
N LEU A 59 -2.32 -12.62 -18.20
CA LEU A 59 -1.92 -13.06 -19.52
C LEU A 59 -0.56 -12.51 -19.94
N LEU A 60 -0.33 -11.21 -19.73
CA LEU A 60 0.98 -10.59 -20.02
C LEU A 60 2.11 -11.23 -19.19
N ALA A 61 1.88 -11.50 -17.90
CA ALA A 61 2.86 -12.15 -17.04
C ALA A 61 3.19 -13.56 -17.54
N LEU A 62 2.19 -14.34 -17.99
CA LEU A 62 2.38 -15.65 -18.60
C LEU A 62 3.17 -15.59 -19.90
N VAL A 63 2.81 -14.67 -20.81
CA VAL A 63 3.51 -14.46 -22.09
C VAL A 63 4.96 -14.07 -21.84
N PHE A 64 5.22 -13.13 -20.93
CA PHE A 64 6.58 -12.67 -20.63
C PHE A 64 7.42 -13.78 -19.98
N ARG A 65 6.82 -14.63 -19.16
CA ARG A 65 7.52 -15.78 -18.56
C ARG A 65 7.90 -16.84 -19.59
N GLN A 66 7.08 -17.04 -20.64
CA GLN A 66 7.30 -18.05 -21.68
C GLN A 66 8.29 -17.60 -22.76
N ARG A 67 8.53 -16.29 -22.94
CA ARG A 67 9.42 -15.75 -23.96
C ARG A 67 10.78 -15.39 -23.35
N PRO A 68 11.89 -16.06 -23.73
CA PRO A 68 13.23 -15.79 -23.18
C PRO A 68 13.65 -14.32 -23.25
N SER A 69 13.32 -13.62 -24.37
CA SER A 69 13.63 -12.20 -24.56
C SER A 69 12.87 -11.25 -23.63
N LEU A 70 11.76 -11.69 -23.03
CA LEU A 70 10.88 -10.88 -22.17
C LEU A 70 10.89 -11.33 -20.70
N THR A 71 11.61 -12.41 -20.36
CA THR A 71 11.58 -13.01 -19.02
C THR A 71 11.97 -12.03 -17.91
N HIS A 72 12.86 -11.08 -18.19
CA HIS A 72 13.28 -10.07 -17.22
C HIS A 72 12.18 -9.03 -16.90
N TYR A 73 11.16 -8.89 -17.76
CA TYR A 73 9.98 -8.05 -17.51
C TYR A 73 8.85 -8.80 -16.82
N ALA A 74 8.93 -10.12 -16.70
CA ALA A 74 7.89 -10.92 -16.04
C ALA A 74 7.67 -10.53 -14.56
N PRO A 75 8.70 -10.25 -13.73
CA PRO A 75 8.51 -9.84 -12.34
C PRO A 75 7.66 -8.58 -12.14
N PRO A 76 7.94 -7.44 -12.84
CA PRO A 76 7.12 -6.24 -12.66
C PRO A 76 5.68 -6.41 -13.17
N VAL A 77 5.46 -7.15 -14.25
CA VAL A 77 4.11 -7.41 -14.75
C VAL A 77 3.35 -8.36 -13.82
N TYR A 78 4.03 -9.36 -13.26
CA TYR A 78 3.42 -10.22 -12.25
C TYR A 78 3.03 -9.45 -10.98
N ALA A 79 3.82 -8.45 -10.58
CA ALA A 79 3.45 -7.57 -9.47
C ALA A 79 2.16 -6.78 -9.75
N LEU A 80 1.99 -6.28 -10.98
CA LEU A 80 0.73 -5.65 -11.40
C LEU A 80 -0.45 -6.65 -11.36
N PHE A 81 -0.26 -7.90 -11.80
CA PHE A 81 -1.27 -8.93 -11.67
C PHE A 81 -1.67 -9.19 -10.22
N VAL A 82 -0.70 -9.32 -9.30
CA VAL A 82 -0.97 -9.54 -7.86
C VAL A 82 -1.76 -8.37 -7.28
N ALA A 83 -1.35 -7.14 -7.59
CA ALA A 83 -2.04 -5.95 -7.11
C ALA A 83 -3.45 -5.79 -7.68
N ALA A 84 -3.64 -6.10 -8.97
CA ALA A 84 -4.95 -6.09 -9.60
C ALA A 84 -5.89 -7.17 -9.03
N ALA A 85 -5.36 -8.37 -8.74
CA ALA A 85 -6.13 -9.44 -8.10
C ALA A 85 -6.56 -9.09 -6.68
N ALA A 86 -5.68 -8.44 -5.91
CA ALA A 86 -5.99 -7.92 -4.59
C ALA A 86 -7.07 -6.81 -4.65
N ASN A 87 -6.99 -5.91 -5.64
CA ASN A 87 -8.02 -4.90 -5.88
C ASN A 87 -9.36 -5.52 -6.32
N LEU A 88 -9.34 -6.53 -7.18
CA LEU A 88 -10.56 -7.25 -7.56
C LEU A 88 -11.22 -7.92 -6.35
N ALA A 89 -10.42 -8.54 -5.46
CA ALA A 89 -10.93 -9.11 -4.22
C ALA A 89 -11.59 -8.03 -3.33
N LEU A 90 -11.03 -6.83 -3.29
CA LEU A 90 -11.62 -5.69 -2.63
C LEU A 90 -12.97 -5.28 -3.27
N VAL A 91 -13.06 -5.23 -4.60
CA VAL A 91 -14.29 -4.88 -5.33
C VAL A 91 -15.39 -5.91 -5.13
N ILE A 92 -15.05 -7.20 -5.06
CA ILE A 92 -16.03 -8.31 -4.88
C ILE A 92 -16.42 -8.46 -3.40
N GLY A 93 -15.60 -8.00 -2.48
CA GLY A 93 -15.72 -8.28 -1.05
C GLY A 93 -17.06 -7.87 -0.44
N PRO A 94 -17.57 -8.62 0.54
CA PRO A 94 -18.87 -8.38 1.18
C PRO A 94 -18.81 -7.30 2.27
N PHE A 95 -17.92 -6.31 2.14
CA PHE A 95 -17.50 -5.42 3.21
C PHE A 95 -18.65 -4.81 3.99
N ASN A 96 -19.61 -4.17 3.30
CA ASN A 96 -20.74 -3.49 3.95
C ASN A 96 -21.66 -4.43 4.75
N ARG A 97 -21.63 -5.74 4.48
CA ARG A 97 -22.46 -6.74 5.18
C ARG A 97 -21.83 -7.24 6.48
N LEU A 98 -20.52 -7.03 6.65
CA LEU A 98 -19.75 -7.49 7.82
C LEU A 98 -19.51 -6.38 8.84
N ILE A 99 -19.84 -5.13 8.48
CA ILE A 99 -19.71 -4.00 9.40
C ILE A 99 -20.93 -4.01 10.34
N THR A 100 -20.66 -4.09 11.64
CA THR A 100 -21.66 -4.13 12.70
C THR A 100 -21.64 -2.91 13.59
N ALA A 101 -20.57 -2.10 13.55
CA ALA A 101 -20.45 -0.88 14.30
C ALA A 101 -21.41 0.20 13.79
N ALA A 102 -21.85 1.09 14.67
CA ALA A 102 -22.72 2.21 14.36
C ALA A 102 -21.97 3.55 14.35
N GLU A 103 -20.94 3.67 15.21
CA GLU A 103 -20.15 4.89 15.33
C GLU A 103 -19.22 5.06 14.12
N PRO A 104 -19.14 6.26 13.51
CA PRO A 104 -18.40 6.46 12.25
C PRO A 104 -16.96 6.00 12.28
N PHE A 105 -16.23 6.27 13.35
CA PHE A 105 -14.82 5.84 13.47
C PHE A 105 -14.68 4.33 13.62
N GLN A 106 -15.58 3.68 14.37
CA GLN A 106 -15.61 2.23 14.52
C GLN A 106 -15.94 1.54 13.21
N VAL A 107 -16.89 2.09 12.43
CA VAL A 107 -17.23 1.65 11.07
C VAL A 107 -15.96 1.68 10.19
N MET A 108 -15.23 2.79 10.23
CA MET A 108 -13.99 2.95 9.45
C MET A 108 -12.90 1.95 9.87
N ALA A 109 -12.76 1.70 11.18
CA ALA A 109 -11.80 0.72 11.71
C ALA A 109 -12.16 -0.72 11.31
N GLN A 110 -13.46 -1.09 11.39
CA GLN A 110 -13.95 -2.38 10.93
C GLN A 110 -13.78 -2.56 9.42
N ASP A 111 -14.09 -1.55 8.64
CA ASP A 111 -13.92 -1.57 7.18
C ASP A 111 -12.45 -1.83 6.81
N LYS A 112 -11.51 -1.09 7.40
CA LYS A 112 -10.08 -1.31 7.17
C LYS A 112 -9.59 -2.70 7.60
N PHE A 113 -10.11 -3.22 8.70
CA PHE A 113 -9.78 -4.58 9.15
C PHE A 113 -10.28 -5.65 8.17
N ILE A 114 -11.50 -5.50 7.64
CA ILE A 114 -12.08 -6.40 6.66
C ILE A 114 -11.29 -6.31 5.33
N GLN A 115 -10.95 -5.11 4.89
CA GLN A 115 -10.10 -4.89 3.72
C GLN A 115 -8.74 -5.62 3.88
N PHE A 116 -8.09 -5.45 5.03
CA PHE A 116 -6.85 -6.14 5.38
C PHE A 116 -7.00 -7.67 5.26
N LEU A 117 -8.04 -8.24 5.86
CA LEU A 117 -8.30 -9.69 5.82
C LEU A 117 -8.59 -10.20 4.39
N THR A 118 -9.01 -9.35 3.49
CA THR A 118 -9.30 -9.70 2.10
C THR A 118 -8.09 -9.53 1.20
N VAL A 119 -7.43 -8.40 1.28
CA VAL A 119 -6.37 -7.98 0.35
C VAL A 119 -5.03 -8.68 0.67
N VAL A 120 -4.65 -8.72 1.96
CA VAL A 120 -3.35 -9.27 2.38
C VAL A 120 -3.20 -10.76 2.05
N PRO A 121 -4.18 -11.63 2.35
CA PRO A 121 -4.08 -13.04 1.97
C PRO A 121 -3.91 -13.26 0.47
N VAL A 122 -4.60 -12.50 -0.37
CA VAL A 122 -4.46 -12.61 -1.84
C VAL A 122 -3.03 -12.30 -2.27
N MET A 123 -2.46 -11.20 -1.77
CA MET A 123 -1.08 -10.83 -2.09
C MET A 123 -0.06 -11.87 -1.63
N VAL A 124 -0.21 -12.37 -0.40
CA VAL A 124 0.69 -13.38 0.18
C VAL A 124 0.59 -14.70 -0.58
N ILE A 125 -0.63 -15.19 -0.83
CA ILE A 125 -0.88 -16.46 -1.52
C ILE A 125 -0.34 -16.41 -2.96
N LEU A 126 -0.65 -15.36 -3.72
CA LEU A 126 -0.18 -15.23 -5.10
C LEU A 126 1.35 -15.08 -5.16
N SER A 127 1.97 -14.36 -4.22
CA SER A 127 3.42 -14.28 -4.12
C SER A 127 4.05 -15.64 -3.82
N TRP A 128 3.46 -16.41 -2.91
CA TRP A 128 3.90 -17.75 -2.58
C TRP A 128 3.72 -18.75 -3.75
N LEU A 129 2.58 -18.71 -4.44
CA LEU A 129 2.31 -19.54 -5.63
C LEU A 129 3.29 -19.27 -6.78
N ALA A 130 3.83 -18.05 -6.88
CA ALA A 130 4.91 -17.73 -7.81
C ALA A 130 6.27 -18.37 -7.42
N ARG A 131 6.30 -19.19 -6.37
CA ARG A 131 7.51 -19.79 -5.77
C ARG A 131 8.53 -18.75 -5.35
N ARG A 132 8.04 -17.61 -4.86
CA ARG A 132 8.89 -16.56 -4.30
C ARG A 132 8.90 -16.66 -2.78
N GLU A 133 10.08 -16.48 -2.21
CA GLU A 133 10.20 -16.33 -0.76
C GLU A 133 9.42 -15.08 -0.31
N LEU A 134 8.78 -15.12 0.87
CA LEU A 134 8.07 -13.97 1.42
C LEU A 134 8.97 -12.74 1.61
N GLY A 135 10.28 -12.97 1.72
CA GLY A 135 11.29 -11.92 1.67
C GLY A 135 11.26 -11.10 0.38
N TRP A 136 10.74 -11.64 -0.74
CA TRP A 136 10.59 -10.90 -1.99
C TRP A 136 9.61 -9.71 -1.85
N ILE A 137 8.60 -9.86 -1.03
CA ILE A 137 7.63 -8.81 -0.68
C ILE A 137 7.96 -8.15 0.67
N TYR A 138 9.21 -8.22 1.11
CA TYR A 138 9.70 -7.68 2.38
C TYR A 138 9.06 -8.27 3.64
N LEU A 139 8.23 -9.30 3.55
CA LEU A 139 7.67 -10.05 4.68
C LEU A 139 8.73 -10.96 5.29
N GLN A 140 9.71 -10.35 5.93
CA GLN A 140 10.84 -11.01 6.59
C GLN A 140 11.36 -10.18 7.75
N ARG A 141 12.14 -10.82 8.64
CA ARG A 141 12.74 -10.14 9.78
C ARG A 141 13.69 -9.00 9.37
N GLY A 142 14.42 -9.15 8.28
CA GLY A 142 15.40 -8.17 7.78
C GLY A 142 16.47 -7.82 8.82
N GLN A 143 16.75 -6.52 8.98
CA GLN A 143 17.76 -5.97 9.90
C GLN A 143 17.08 -5.22 11.07
N PRO A 144 16.70 -5.89 12.18
CA PRO A 144 15.95 -5.26 13.28
C PRO A 144 16.69 -4.09 13.92
N ARG A 145 18.02 -4.14 13.97
CA ARG A 145 18.83 -3.03 14.52
C ARG A 145 18.63 -1.71 13.76
N ARG A 146 18.12 -1.76 12.54
CA ARG A 146 17.82 -0.58 11.72
C ARG A 146 16.33 -0.21 11.80
N TRP A 147 15.46 -1.13 11.40
CA TRP A 147 14.04 -0.82 11.26
C TRP A 147 13.32 -0.65 12.61
N LEU A 148 13.72 -1.38 13.67
CA LEU A 148 13.01 -1.34 14.95
C LEU A 148 13.13 0.02 15.65
N PRO A 149 14.35 0.62 15.84
CA PRO A 149 14.44 1.95 16.43
C PRO A 149 13.69 3.01 15.60
N PHE A 150 13.86 2.99 14.27
CA PHE A 150 13.16 3.93 13.39
C PHE A 150 11.64 3.82 13.53
N GLY A 151 11.09 2.61 13.40
CA GLY A 151 9.64 2.39 13.46
C GLY A 151 9.07 2.68 14.85
N VAL A 152 9.69 2.17 15.92
CA VAL A 152 9.20 2.36 17.30
C VAL A 152 9.26 3.82 17.72
N VAL A 153 10.36 4.52 17.44
CA VAL A 153 10.47 5.93 17.80
C VAL A 153 9.46 6.77 17.03
N SER A 154 9.30 6.54 15.73
CA SER A 154 8.31 7.24 14.91
C SER A 154 6.88 7.01 15.43
N LEU A 155 6.51 5.76 15.68
CA LEU A 155 5.19 5.40 16.23
C LEU A 155 4.95 6.05 17.59
N ALA A 156 5.93 5.97 18.50
CA ALA A 156 5.81 6.53 19.84
C ALA A 156 5.65 8.05 19.81
N VAL A 157 6.43 8.76 19.00
CA VAL A 157 6.33 10.22 18.85
C VAL A 157 4.95 10.59 18.31
N CYS A 158 4.47 9.95 17.24
CA CYS A 158 3.17 10.26 16.67
C CYS A 158 2.02 9.93 17.64
N ALA A 159 2.11 8.80 18.38
CA ALA A 159 1.13 8.44 19.39
C ALA A 159 1.08 9.47 20.54
N LEU A 160 2.24 9.94 21.02
CA LEU A 160 2.32 10.99 22.04
C LEU A 160 1.71 12.31 21.54
N VAL A 161 2.01 12.70 20.30
CA VAL A 161 1.42 13.89 19.68
C VAL A 161 -0.09 13.76 19.57
N MET A 162 -0.59 12.62 19.06
CA MET A 162 -2.02 12.36 18.98
C MET A 162 -2.70 12.46 20.34
N VAL A 163 -2.18 11.78 21.36
CA VAL A 163 -2.73 11.82 22.72
C VAL A 163 -2.75 13.24 23.28
N ALA A 164 -1.64 13.97 23.12
CA ALA A 164 -1.56 15.36 23.59
C ALA A 164 -2.59 16.26 22.90
N MET A 165 -2.78 16.11 21.58
CA MET A 165 -3.75 16.89 20.81
C MET A 165 -5.20 16.57 21.20
N LEU A 166 -5.56 15.28 21.38
CA LEU A 166 -6.90 14.89 21.78
C LEU A 166 -7.23 15.36 23.20
N LEU A 167 -6.29 15.26 24.14
CA LEU A 167 -6.47 15.81 25.50
C LEU A 167 -6.60 17.32 25.49
N TRP A 168 -5.82 18.02 24.65
CA TRP A 168 -5.91 19.48 24.48
C TRP A 168 -7.23 19.90 23.84
N ALA A 169 -7.79 19.11 22.92
CA ALA A 169 -9.12 19.30 22.32
C ALA A 169 -10.28 19.03 23.32
N GLY A 170 -9.96 18.55 24.53
CA GLY A 170 -10.95 18.35 25.61
C GLY A 170 -11.44 16.91 25.76
N MET A 171 -10.90 15.95 24.98
CA MET A 171 -11.22 14.53 25.16
C MET A 171 -10.76 14.05 26.53
N SER A 172 -11.63 13.37 27.25
CA SER A 172 -11.28 12.76 28.56
C SER A 172 -10.40 11.52 28.38
N ALA A 173 -9.67 11.17 29.42
CA ALA A 173 -8.87 9.93 29.42
C ALA A 173 -9.74 8.67 29.25
N GLY A 174 -11.01 8.70 29.73
CA GLY A 174 -11.95 7.60 29.57
C GLY A 174 -12.37 7.41 28.09
N GLU A 175 -12.68 8.48 27.38
CA GLU A 175 -13.02 8.47 25.97
C GLU A 175 -11.83 8.01 25.12
N LEU A 176 -10.62 8.50 25.44
CA LEU A 176 -9.40 8.08 24.77
C LEU A 176 -9.14 6.57 24.94
N LEU A 177 -9.32 6.03 26.15
CA LEU A 177 -9.19 4.60 26.41
C LEU A 177 -10.25 3.77 25.67
N ALA A 178 -11.46 4.29 25.52
CA ALA A 178 -12.53 3.64 24.75
C ALA A 178 -12.24 3.65 23.23
N ALA A 179 -11.63 4.72 22.72
CA ALA A 179 -11.25 4.83 21.31
C ALA A 179 -9.97 4.02 20.96
N ALA A 180 -9.06 3.83 21.91
CA ALA A 180 -7.73 3.24 21.68
C ALA A 180 -7.75 1.88 20.95
N PRO A 181 -8.63 0.91 21.26
CA PRO A 181 -8.69 -0.36 20.52
C PRO A 181 -9.01 -0.17 19.05
N TRP A 182 -9.92 0.74 18.73
CA TRP A 182 -10.33 1.02 17.35
C TRP A 182 -9.25 1.77 16.58
N ILE A 183 -8.54 2.69 17.23
CA ILE A 183 -7.36 3.35 16.67
C ILE A 183 -6.31 2.30 16.31
N LEU A 184 -5.99 1.38 17.22
CA LEU A 184 -5.01 0.32 16.98
C LEU A 184 -5.44 -0.62 15.85
N VAL A 185 -6.71 -1.01 15.79
CA VAL A 185 -7.25 -1.82 14.70
C VAL A 185 -7.09 -1.11 13.36
N PHE A 186 -7.52 0.15 13.28
CA PHE A 186 -7.43 0.95 12.06
C PHE A 186 -5.98 1.07 11.59
N VAL A 187 -5.10 1.65 12.40
CA VAL A 187 -3.73 1.97 11.96
C VAL A 187 -2.91 0.71 11.65
N THR A 188 -3.16 -0.40 12.37
CA THR A 188 -2.45 -1.66 12.11
C THR A 188 -2.92 -2.31 10.81
N ALA A 189 -4.22 -2.43 10.62
CA ALA A 189 -4.80 -3.04 9.42
C ALA A 189 -4.45 -2.22 8.17
N ASN A 190 -4.63 -0.90 8.24
CA ASN A 190 -4.34 0.00 7.13
C ASN A 190 -2.85 -0.04 6.76
N ALA A 191 -1.96 0.19 7.72
CA ALA A 191 -0.53 0.27 7.46
C ALA A 191 0.04 -1.05 6.91
N ILE A 192 -0.30 -2.22 7.46
CA ILE A 192 0.19 -3.50 6.93
C ILE A 192 -0.33 -3.71 5.51
N MET A 193 -1.61 -3.49 5.27
CA MET A 193 -2.23 -3.68 3.97
C MET A 193 -1.60 -2.76 2.92
N GLU A 194 -1.52 -1.46 3.19
CA GLU A 194 -1.02 -0.49 2.23
C GLU A 194 0.49 -0.63 1.99
N GLU A 195 1.31 -0.87 3.04
CA GLU A 195 2.73 -1.09 2.85
C GLU A 195 3.01 -2.34 2.01
N LEU A 196 2.25 -3.41 2.23
CA LEU A 196 2.39 -4.62 1.43
C LEU A 196 1.94 -4.38 -0.01
N TRP A 197 0.82 -3.68 -0.20
CA TRP A 197 0.19 -3.47 -1.50
C TRP A 197 0.98 -2.50 -2.38
N PHE A 198 1.32 -1.31 -1.85
CA PHE A 198 1.97 -0.26 -2.64
C PHE A 198 3.49 -0.44 -2.75
N ARG A 199 4.14 -1.14 -1.80
CA ARG A 199 5.61 -1.25 -1.75
C ARG A 199 6.09 -2.68 -1.71
N GLY A 200 5.54 -3.51 -0.86
CA GLY A 200 5.96 -4.90 -0.70
C GLY A 200 5.94 -5.66 -2.01
N VAL A 201 4.82 -5.60 -2.73
CA VAL A 201 4.65 -6.30 -4.01
C VAL A 201 5.52 -5.69 -5.12
N PHE A 202 5.71 -4.37 -5.12
CA PHE A 202 6.27 -3.67 -6.27
C PHE A 202 7.76 -3.39 -6.19
N LEU A 203 8.31 -2.95 -5.04
CA LEU A 203 9.66 -2.38 -4.99
C LEU A 203 10.73 -3.29 -5.59
N ARG A 204 10.83 -4.55 -5.13
CA ARG A 204 11.81 -5.49 -5.67
C ARG A 204 11.51 -5.92 -7.10
N SER A 205 10.23 -6.05 -7.41
CA SER A 205 9.81 -6.44 -8.76
C SER A 205 10.12 -5.36 -9.78
N TYR A 206 9.96 -4.09 -9.42
CA TYR A 206 10.24 -2.94 -10.29
C TYR A 206 11.72 -2.61 -10.36
N GLU A 207 12.48 -2.81 -9.25
CA GLU A 207 13.93 -2.59 -9.20
C GLU A 207 14.65 -3.36 -10.30
N VAL A 208 14.18 -4.55 -10.64
CA VAL A 208 14.73 -5.38 -11.73
C VAL A 208 14.74 -4.65 -13.08
N GLY A 209 13.68 -3.90 -13.40
CA GLY A 209 13.51 -3.27 -14.71
C GLY A 209 13.92 -1.81 -14.77
N ILE A 210 13.60 -1.02 -13.73
CA ILE A 210 13.79 0.43 -13.72
C ILE A 210 14.78 0.93 -12.67
N GLY A 211 15.41 0.02 -11.95
CA GLY A 211 16.32 0.33 -10.86
C GLY A 211 15.60 0.81 -9.61
N TRP A 212 16.37 0.92 -8.51
CA TRP A 212 15.82 1.26 -7.19
C TRP A 212 15.11 2.60 -7.16
N THR A 213 15.76 3.65 -7.65
CA THR A 213 15.19 5.01 -7.64
C THR A 213 13.90 5.07 -8.45
N GLY A 214 13.88 4.43 -9.63
CA GLY A 214 12.67 4.32 -10.44
C GLY A 214 11.54 3.59 -9.72
N ALA A 215 11.83 2.45 -9.08
CA ALA A 215 10.86 1.69 -8.32
C ALA A 215 10.28 2.50 -7.15
N MET A 216 11.14 3.19 -6.40
CA MET A 216 10.75 4.05 -5.29
C MET A 216 9.83 5.19 -5.75
N VAL A 217 10.20 5.88 -6.83
CA VAL A 217 9.42 7.01 -7.36
C VAL A 217 8.07 6.54 -7.92
N VAL A 218 8.04 5.48 -8.73
CA VAL A 218 6.78 4.94 -9.29
C VAL A 218 5.82 4.53 -8.19
N THR A 219 6.30 3.82 -7.18
CA THR A 219 5.43 3.37 -6.08
C THR A 219 4.93 4.52 -5.22
N ALA A 220 5.78 5.53 -4.96
CA ALA A 220 5.38 6.73 -4.22
C ALA A 220 4.36 7.56 -5.00
N LEU A 221 4.53 7.72 -6.32
CA LEU A 221 3.56 8.42 -7.19
C LEU A 221 2.23 7.66 -7.25
N ALA A 222 2.26 6.34 -7.43
CA ALA A 222 1.03 5.55 -7.43
C ALA A 222 0.26 5.70 -6.11
N TYR A 223 0.97 5.66 -4.99
CA TYR A 223 0.43 5.84 -3.65
C TYR A 223 -0.15 7.25 -3.44
N GLY A 224 0.60 8.31 -3.76
CA GLY A 224 0.14 9.67 -3.55
C GLY A 224 -1.04 10.05 -4.44
N VAL A 225 -1.02 9.64 -5.72
CA VAL A 225 -2.15 9.92 -6.65
C VAL A 225 -3.40 9.19 -6.21
N SER A 226 -3.30 7.93 -5.71
CA SER A 226 -4.47 7.23 -5.18
C SER A 226 -5.07 7.89 -3.93
N HIS A 227 -4.33 8.76 -3.24
CA HIS A 227 -4.79 9.49 -2.07
C HIS A 227 -5.29 10.93 -2.37
N MET A 228 -5.09 11.45 -3.59
CA MET A 228 -5.55 12.81 -3.94
C MET A 228 -7.07 12.99 -3.86
N ASN A 229 -7.82 11.89 -4.03
CA ASN A 229 -9.27 11.87 -3.90
C ASN A 229 -9.73 11.18 -2.60
N ALA A 230 -8.88 11.12 -1.59
CA ALA A 230 -9.32 10.63 -0.29
C ALA A 230 -10.51 11.47 0.21
N THR A 231 -11.55 10.79 0.66
CA THR A 231 -12.84 11.41 1.08
C THR A 231 -12.73 12.37 2.27
N TYR A 232 -11.55 12.44 2.88
CA TYR A 232 -11.29 13.33 4.04
C TYR A 232 -11.00 14.78 3.65
N PHE A 233 -10.69 15.06 2.38
CA PHE A 233 -10.26 16.41 1.95
C PHE A 233 -10.91 16.80 0.64
N GLU A 234 -11.45 18.00 0.60
CA GLU A 234 -12.02 18.59 -0.60
C GLU A 234 -11.01 19.48 -1.34
N SER A 235 -11.15 19.54 -2.66
CA SER A 235 -10.47 20.49 -3.56
C SER A 235 -8.92 20.46 -3.50
N TRP A 236 -8.28 21.64 -3.42
CA TRP A 236 -6.82 21.79 -3.42
C TRP A 236 -6.12 21.15 -2.22
N VAL A 237 -6.81 20.99 -1.09
CA VAL A 237 -6.29 20.31 0.11
C VAL A 237 -5.98 18.85 -0.21
N GLY A 238 -6.80 18.17 -1.00
CA GLY A 238 -6.53 16.81 -1.48
C GLY A 238 -5.25 16.73 -2.33
N LEU A 239 -4.95 17.75 -3.14
CA LEU A 239 -3.70 17.80 -3.92
C LEU A 239 -2.47 17.96 -3.01
N VAL A 240 -2.54 18.86 -2.01
CA VAL A 240 -1.46 19.05 -1.03
C VAL A 240 -1.26 17.79 -0.19
N PHE A 241 -2.36 17.17 0.25
CA PHE A 241 -2.32 15.90 0.95
C PHE A 241 -1.66 14.80 0.10
N GLY A 242 -2.10 14.63 -1.15
CA GLY A 242 -1.49 13.67 -2.07
C GLY A 242 0.00 13.92 -2.30
N ALA A 243 0.43 15.18 -2.42
CA ALA A 243 1.85 15.52 -2.52
C ALA A 243 2.63 15.16 -1.24
N GLY A 244 2.04 15.40 -0.07
CA GLY A 244 2.59 14.94 1.22
C GLY A 244 2.71 13.42 1.29
N VAL A 245 1.68 12.70 0.83
CA VAL A 245 1.66 11.22 0.77
C VAL A 245 2.73 10.68 -0.20
N ILE A 246 3.04 11.38 -1.31
CA ILE A 246 4.19 11.02 -2.16
C ILE A 246 5.50 11.10 -1.34
N GLY A 247 5.70 12.18 -0.60
CA GLY A 247 6.88 12.33 0.27
C GLY A 247 6.98 11.22 1.31
N LEU A 248 5.88 10.91 2.00
CA LEU A 248 5.79 9.78 2.93
C LEU A 248 6.10 8.46 2.22
N GLY A 249 5.57 8.25 1.01
CA GLY A 249 5.82 7.08 0.18
C GLY A 249 7.31 6.86 -0.12
N LEU A 250 8.05 7.92 -0.37
CA LEU A 250 9.51 7.86 -0.57
C LEU A 250 10.24 7.46 0.72
N VAL A 251 9.87 8.03 1.87
CA VAL A 251 10.45 7.69 3.18
C VAL A 251 10.19 6.22 3.52
N MET A 252 8.96 5.75 3.34
CA MET A 252 8.57 4.37 3.63
C MET A 252 9.30 3.37 2.71
N ALA A 253 9.43 3.66 1.41
CA ALA A 253 10.19 2.84 0.48
C ALA A 253 11.68 2.77 0.89
N TRP A 254 12.26 3.90 1.27
CA TRP A 254 13.62 3.96 1.78
C TRP A 254 13.79 3.14 3.08
N ALA A 255 12.88 3.30 4.04
CA ALA A 255 12.91 2.57 5.31
C ALA A 255 12.81 1.06 5.11
N MET A 256 11.95 0.62 4.17
CA MET A 256 11.78 -0.79 3.80
C MET A 256 13.08 -1.37 3.22
N ARG A 257 13.74 -0.66 2.31
CA ARG A 257 15.04 -1.09 1.78
C ARG A 257 16.14 -1.11 2.84
N TRP A 258 16.24 -0.01 3.62
CA TRP A 258 17.26 0.15 4.65
C TRP A 258 17.17 -0.92 5.74
N GLY A 259 15.96 -1.23 6.19
CA GLY A 259 15.67 -2.30 7.14
C GLY A 259 15.65 -3.69 6.51
N ASN A 260 15.55 -3.78 5.17
CA ASN A 260 15.30 -5.02 4.43
C ASN A 260 14.08 -5.78 4.98
N SER A 261 13.02 -5.05 5.37
CA SER A 261 11.84 -5.55 6.06
C SER A 261 10.67 -4.57 5.89
N LEU A 262 9.47 -5.10 5.90
CA LEU A 262 8.22 -4.32 5.89
C LEU A 262 8.01 -3.55 7.21
N TRP A 263 8.46 -4.10 8.33
CA TRP A 263 8.01 -3.71 9.67
C TRP A 263 8.39 -2.29 10.07
N GLY A 264 9.55 -1.77 9.65
CA GLY A 264 9.94 -0.39 9.94
C GLY A 264 9.03 0.63 9.26
N SER A 265 8.67 0.35 8.01
CA SER A 265 7.72 1.15 7.22
C SER A 265 6.31 1.07 7.81
N VAL A 266 5.86 -0.12 8.20
CA VAL A 266 4.55 -0.33 8.84
C VAL A 266 4.44 0.47 10.13
N LEU A 267 5.41 0.39 11.04
CA LEU A 267 5.36 1.14 12.30
C LEU A 267 5.38 2.66 12.09
N PHE A 268 6.18 3.13 11.13
CA PHE A 268 6.18 4.54 10.74
C PHE A 268 4.81 4.97 10.19
N HIS A 269 4.23 4.17 9.28
CA HIS A 269 2.92 4.42 8.68
C HIS A 269 1.81 4.44 9.74
N MET A 270 1.79 3.48 10.66
CA MET A 270 0.86 3.49 11.80
C MET A 270 0.90 4.81 12.58
N GLY A 271 2.10 5.34 12.81
CA GLY A 271 2.26 6.63 13.46
C GLY A 271 1.67 7.78 12.62
N MET A 272 1.91 7.80 11.32
CA MET A 272 1.34 8.81 10.42
C MET A 272 -0.17 8.72 10.34
N ASP A 273 -0.73 7.50 10.28
CA ASP A 273 -2.18 7.28 10.31
C ASP A 273 -2.82 7.85 11.59
N MET A 274 -2.18 7.70 12.75
CA MET A 274 -2.67 8.29 14.00
C MET A 274 -2.86 9.81 13.90
N LEU A 275 -1.95 10.51 13.19
CA LEU A 275 -2.07 11.96 12.98
C LEU A 275 -3.13 12.32 11.93
N ILE A 276 -3.27 11.48 10.90
CA ILE A 276 -4.24 11.71 9.80
C ILE A 276 -5.69 11.52 10.28
N ILE A 277 -5.95 10.52 11.14
CA ILE A 277 -7.30 10.25 11.65
C ILE A 277 -7.71 11.15 12.83
N LEU A 278 -6.80 11.99 13.31
CA LEU A 278 -7.03 12.84 14.47
C LEU A 278 -8.35 13.64 14.39
N PRO A 279 -8.68 14.33 13.27
CA PRO A 279 -9.94 15.08 13.15
C PRO A 279 -11.19 14.21 13.25
N VAL A 280 -11.09 12.93 12.85
CA VAL A 280 -12.22 11.99 12.89
C VAL A 280 -12.41 11.47 14.31
N VAL A 281 -11.32 11.20 15.04
CA VAL A 281 -11.37 10.77 16.46
C VAL A 281 -11.82 11.92 17.37
N GLU A 282 -11.41 13.17 17.06
CA GLU A 282 -11.82 14.37 17.81
C GLU A 282 -13.33 14.64 17.73
N SER A 283 -13.97 14.17 16.66
CA SER A 283 -15.43 14.34 16.45
C SER A 283 -16.30 13.31 17.21
N LEU A 284 -15.67 12.38 17.97
CA LEU A 284 -16.36 11.41 18.82
C LEU A 284 -16.82 12.06 20.12
#